data_bf7e4c11be1659ae022390f07af2b20c
#
_entry.id   bf7e4c11be1659ae022390f07af2b20c
#
_cell.length_a   1.000
_cell.length_b   1.000
_cell.length_c   1.000
_cell.angle_alpha   90.00
_cell.angle_beta   90.00
_cell.angle_gamma   90.00
#
_symmetry.space_group_name_H-M   'P 1'
#
loop_
_entity.id
_entity.type
_entity.pdbx_description
1 polymer ?
#
loop_
_entity_poly.entity_id
_entity_poly.type
_entity_poly.pdbx_seq_one_letter_code
_entity_poly.pdbx_strand_id
1 'polypeptide(L)'
;MTDFNTYSNTLPDPNNPIGNAGQSGANQTTAGLGYSSVSLTSEHQILNSRTNSGRLVSRELSAHQWKISIGYNPMVRDDFERINAFLVQKRGSMTPFFVSLPQYKAPQDTTFATFVASNTFTNSVTGAAGTTNLLISHSSYSSSNGVVKPGDVFTITDNTNSNHKKVYQVTRVEKTGERLSGTSAIASTALLIHFNPPL
;
A
#
# COMPACT_ATOMS: atom_id res chain seq x y z
N MET A 1 -28.17 22.94 -3.38
CA MET A 1 -27.51 21.92 -4.22
C MET A 1 -26.18 21.66 -3.55
N THR A 2 -26.04 20.55 -2.84
CA THR A 2 -24.82 20.21 -2.11
C THR A 2 -23.74 19.86 -3.12
N ASP A 3 -22.63 20.51 -2.98
CA ASP A 3 -21.51 20.40 -3.92
C ASP A 3 -20.94 18.98 -3.90
N PHE A 4 -20.77 18.35 -5.06
CA PHE A 4 -20.20 17.01 -5.20
C PHE A 4 -18.76 16.89 -4.66
N ASN A 5 -18.15 18.00 -4.30
CA ASN A 5 -16.83 18.06 -3.67
C ASN A 5 -16.80 17.53 -2.22
N THR A 6 -17.94 17.31 -1.60
CA THR A 6 -18.02 16.82 -0.21
C THR A 6 -18.08 15.29 -0.10
N TYR A 7 -18.17 14.57 -1.20
CA TYR A 7 -18.12 13.12 -1.20
C TYR A 7 -16.69 12.60 -0.99
N SER A 8 -16.55 11.60 -0.14
CA SER A 8 -15.30 10.90 0.00
C SER A 8 -14.82 10.40 -1.36
N ASN A 9 -13.54 10.66 -1.69
CA ASN A 9 -12.91 10.12 -2.90
C ASN A 9 -12.41 8.68 -2.71
N THR A 10 -13.03 7.93 -1.80
CA THR A 10 -12.67 6.57 -1.44
C THR A 10 -13.78 5.63 -1.84
N LEU A 11 -13.43 4.50 -2.45
CA LEU A 11 -14.39 3.46 -2.80
C LEU A 11 -15.17 3.02 -1.54
N PRO A 12 -16.50 2.93 -1.60
CA PRO A 12 -17.31 2.51 -0.47
C PRO A 12 -16.92 1.13 0.07
N ASP A 13 -16.69 1.10 1.36
CA ASP A 13 -16.38 -0.09 2.13
C ASP A 13 -17.03 0.02 3.54
N PRO A 14 -16.91 -0.98 4.43
CA PRO A 14 -17.50 -0.91 5.76
C PRO A 14 -17.05 0.27 6.61
N ASN A 15 -15.84 0.79 6.35
CA ASN A 15 -15.27 1.93 7.09
C ASN A 15 -15.50 3.27 6.38
N ASN A 16 -15.77 3.22 5.08
CA ASN A 16 -16.00 4.41 4.24
C ASN A 16 -17.31 4.27 3.47
N PRO A 17 -18.46 4.30 4.15
CA PRO A 17 -19.76 4.24 3.47
C PRO A 17 -19.96 5.48 2.61
N ILE A 18 -20.71 5.35 1.52
CA ILE A 18 -21.17 6.53 0.77
C ILE A 18 -22.21 7.25 1.59
N GLY A 19 -21.98 8.55 1.79
CA GLY A 19 -22.96 9.42 2.43
C GLY A 19 -24.29 9.47 1.69
N ASN A 20 -25.37 9.63 2.42
CA ASN A 20 -26.61 10.10 1.82
C ASN A 20 -26.35 11.46 1.14
N ALA A 21 -27.00 11.71 0.01
CA ALA A 21 -26.86 12.98 -0.70
C ALA A 21 -27.01 14.15 0.28
N GLY A 22 -25.96 14.94 0.43
CA GLY A 22 -25.96 16.09 1.34
C GLY A 22 -25.34 15.90 2.71
N GLN A 23 -24.86 14.70 3.07
CA GLN A 23 -24.12 14.48 4.32
C GLN A 23 -22.63 14.29 4.05
N SER A 24 -21.80 15.00 4.80
CA SER A 24 -20.37 14.73 4.79
C SER A 24 -20.09 13.37 5.44
N GLY A 25 -19.12 12.62 4.94
CA GLY A 25 -18.80 11.27 5.43
C GLY A 25 -18.48 11.16 6.94
N ALA A 26 -18.26 12.30 7.61
CA ALA A 26 -18.05 12.38 9.06
C ALA A 26 -19.27 12.05 9.91
N ASN A 27 -20.47 12.09 9.36
CA ASN A 27 -21.73 11.90 10.10
C ASN A 27 -22.41 10.55 9.82
N GLN A 28 -21.69 9.60 9.22
CA GLN A 28 -22.27 8.29 8.96
C GLN A 28 -22.07 7.35 10.13
N THR A 29 -23.18 6.97 10.74
CA THR A 29 -23.23 5.99 11.83
C THR A 29 -23.45 4.56 11.34
N THR A 30 -23.77 4.37 10.08
CA THR A 30 -24.08 3.06 9.50
C THR A 30 -22.84 2.54 8.76
N ALA A 31 -22.41 1.33 9.10
CA ALA A 31 -21.35 0.64 8.39
C ALA A 31 -21.73 0.45 6.91
N GLY A 32 -20.77 0.64 6.02
CA GLY A 32 -20.95 0.37 4.60
C GLY A 32 -20.87 -1.13 4.28
N LEU A 33 -20.94 -1.41 2.99
CA LEU A 33 -20.89 -2.78 2.47
C LEU A 33 -19.49 -3.38 2.57
N GLY A 34 -19.42 -4.65 3.01
CA GLY A 34 -18.18 -5.41 3.02
C GLY A 34 -17.80 -5.95 1.65
N TYR A 35 -16.51 -6.15 1.44
CA TYR A 35 -16.02 -6.88 0.29
C TYR A 35 -16.20 -8.39 0.50
N SER A 36 -16.62 -9.11 -0.56
CA SER A 36 -16.65 -10.57 -0.55
C SER A 36 -15.28 -11.16 -0.88
N SER A 37 -14.52 -10.44 -1.72
CA SER A 37 -13.18 -10.85 -2.11
C SER A 37 -12.33 -9.63 -2.43
N VAL A 38 -11.04 -9.72 -2.09
CA VAL A 38 -10.03 -8.73 -2.44
C VAL A 38 -8.79 -9.47 -2.91
N SER A 39 -8.31 -9.15 -4.10
CA SER A 39 -7.08 -9.68 -4.66
C SER A 39 -6.17 -8.52 -5.03
N LEU A 40 -4.93 -8.58 -4.56
CA LEU A 40 -3.86 -7.66 -4.92
C LEU A 40 -2.77 -8.43 -5.64
N THR A 41 -2.53 -8.11 -6.90
CA THR A 41 -1.53 -8.76 -7.74
C THR A 41 -0.47 -7.75 -8.17
N SER A 42 0.79 -8.15 -8.06
CA SER A 42 1.94 -7.41 -8.53
C SER A 42 2.21 -7.78 -9.99
N GLU A 43 2.09 -6.82 -10.90
CA GLU A 43 2.35 -7.02 -12.33
C GLU A 43 3.69 -6.38 -12.71
N HIS A 44 4.65 -7.21 -13.11
CA HIS A 44 5.95 -6.80 -13.63
C HIS A 44 5.96 -6.97 -15.14
N GLN A 45 6.32 -5.92 -15.85
CA GLN A 45 6.52 -6.02 -17.29
C GLN A 45 7.94 -6.50 -17.59
N ILE A 46 8.05 -7.71 -18.18
CA ILE A 46 9.31 -8.35 -18.48
C ILE A 46 9.41 -8.56 -20.00
N LEU A 47 10.50 -8.08 -20.58
CA LEU A 47 10.89 -8.41 -21.94
C LEU A 47 11.76 -9.67 -21.93
N ASN A 48 11.30 -10.70 -22.62
CA ASN A 48 12.03 -11.95 -22.79
C ASN A 48 12.50 -12.08 -24.24
N SER A 49 13.77 -12.38 -24.43
CA SER A 49 14.34 -12.70 -25.74
C SER A 49 15.15 -13.98 -25.66
N ARG A 50 15.11 -14.79 -26.73
CA ARG A 50 15.93 -15.98 -26.87
C ARG A 50 17.04 -15.71 -27.86
N THR A 51 18.27 -15.99 -27.46
CA THR A 51 19.43 -15.96 -28.37
C THR A 51 19.43 -17.19 -29.30
N ASN A 52 20.16 -17.12 -30.40
CA ASN A 52 20.33 -18.25 -31.31
C ASN A 52 20.92 -19.49 -30.63
N SER A 53 21.66 -19.32 -29.54
CA SER A 53 22.19 -20.43 -28.72
C SER A 53 21.14 -21.00 -27.73
N GLY A 54 19.89 -20.53 -27.78
CA GLY A 54 18.81 -20.99 -26.90
C GLY A 54 18.78 -20.36 -25.50
N ARG A 55 19.75 -19.50 -25.17
CA ARG A 55 19.77 -18.80 -23.87
C ARG A 55 18.62 -17.78 -23.77
N LEU A 56 17.88 -17.84 -22.68
CA LEU A 56 16.87 -16.83 -22.34
C LEU A 56 17.56 -15.61 -21.72
N VAL A 57 17.28 -14.44 -22.29
CA VAL A 57 17.67 -13.14 -21.73
C VAL A 57 16.41 -12.40 -21.35
N SER A 58 16.29 -12.04 -20.08
CA SER A 58 15.13 -11.29 -19.53
C SER A 58 15.57 -9.93 -19.05
N ARG A 59 14.75 -8.91 -19.34
CA ARG A 59 14.94 -7.55 -18.84
C ARG A 59 13.61 -7.06 -18.25
N GLU A 60 13.67 -6.59 -17.01
CA GLU A 60 12.55 -5.93 -16.38
C GLU A 60 12.41 -4.49 -16.92
N LEU A 61 11.20 -4.09 -17.22
CA LEU A 61 10.84 -2.71 -17.51
C LEU A 61 10.39 -2.04 -16.22
N SER A 62 10.70 -0.77 -16.06
CA SER A 62 10.38 0.02 -14.84
C SER A 62 8.88 0.31 -14.63
N ALA A 63 8.00 -0.37 -15.34
CA ALA A 63 6.55 -0.18 -15.30
C ALA A 63 5.85 -1.21 -14.40
N HIS A 64 6.19 -1.23 -13.10
CA HIS A 64 5.46 -2.04 -12.13
C HIS A 64 4.07 -1.45 -11.87
N GLN A 65 3.06 -2.31 -11.83
CA GLN A 65 1.68 -1.94 -11.49
C GLN A 65 1.08 -2.89 -10.46
N TRP A 66 0.31 -2.32 -9.54
CA TRP A 66 -0.56 -3.10 -8.66
C TRP A 66 -1.93 -3.24 -9.33
N LYS A 67 -2.37 -4.47 -9.51
CA LYS A 67 -3.72 -4.79 -9.99
C LYS A 67 -4.56 -5.23 -8.80
N ILE A 68 -5.67 -4.51 -8.59
CA ILE A 68 -6.59 -4.78 -7.51
C ILE A 68 -7.90 -5.27 -8.12
N SER A 69 -8.39 -6.42 -7.63
CA SER A 69 -9.72 -6.94 -7.97
C SER A 69 -10.53 -7.03 -6.69
N ILE A 70 -11.71 -6.43 -6.69
CA ILE A 70 -12.61 -6.36 -5.54
C ILE A 70 -13.96 -6.89 -5.95
N GLY A 71 -14.48 -7.84 -5.18
CA GLY A 71 -15.84 -8.32 -5.28
C GLY A 71 -16.67 -7.84 -4.09
N TYR A 72 -17.91 -7.48 -4.34
CA TYR A 72 -18.90 -7.22 -3.31
C TYR A 72 -19.82 -8.42 -3.12
N ASN A 73 -20.40 -8.57 -1.94
CA ASN A 73 -21.49 -9.50 -1.71
C ASN A 73 -22.73 -9.08 -2.53
N PRO A 74 -23.66 -10.03 -2.81
CA PRO A 74 -24.97 -9.67 -3.32
C PRO A 74 -25.61 -8.59 -2.44
N MET A 75 -26.11 -7.54 -3.05
CA MET A 75 -26.62 -6.37 -2.32
C MET A 75 -28.00 -5.98 -2.86
N VAL A 76 -28.75 -5.25 -2.06
CA VAL A 76 -30.03 -4.66 -2.47
C VAL A 76 -29.76 -3.51 -3.45
N ARG A 77 -30.80 -3.16 -4.21
CA ARG A 77 -30.70 -2.12 -5.26
C ARG A 77 -30.18 -0.79 -4.72
N ASP A 78 -30.61 -0.38 -3.56
CA ASP A 78 -30.24 0.91 -2.96
C ASP A 78 -28.73 1.04 -2.71
N ASP A 79 -28.11 -0.03 -2.24
CA ASP A 79 -26.68 -0.10 -2.00
C ASP A 79 -25.90 -0.19 -3.31
N PHE A 80 -26.38 -0.98 -4.26
CA PHE A 80 -25.77 -1.12 -5.58
C PHE A 80 -25.75 0.21 -6.35
N GLU A 81 -26.87 0.93 -6.36
CA GLU A 81 -26.94 2.20 -7.06
C GLU A 81 -25.98 3.25 -6.54
N ARG A 82 -25.70 3.26 -5.23
CA ARG A 82 -24.71 4.16 -4.63
C ARG A 82 -23.30 3.87 -5.12
N ILE A 83 -22.90 2.60 -5.14
CA ILE A 83 -21.57 2.20 -5.64
C ILE A 83 -21.47 2.48 -7.14
N ASN A 84 -22.51 2.14 -7.91
CA ASN A 84 -22.54 2.39 -9.33
C ASN A 84 -22.45 3.89 -9.65
N ALA A 85 -23.18 4.73 -8.93
CA ALA A 85 -23.12 6.18 -9.09
C ALA A 85 -21.72 6.73 -8.80
N PHE A 86 -21.05 6.22 -7.75
CA PHE A 86 -19.66 6.56 -7.45
C PHE A 86 -18.73 6.21 -8.62
N LEU A 87 -18.83 4.98 -9.15
CA LEU A 87 -17.98 4.54 -10.26
C LEU A 87 -18.26 5.34 -11.56
N VAL A 88 -19.51 5.61 -11.86
CA VAL A 88 -19.89 6.44 -13.01
C VAL A 88 -19.31 7.85 -12.88
N GLN A 89 -19.37 8.44 -11.69
CA GLN A 89 -18.78 9.75 -11.41
C GLN A 89 -17.27 9.78 -11.70
N LYS A 90 -16.56 8.66 -11.49
CA LYS A 90 -15.11 8.58 -11.75
C LYS A 90 -14.76 8.48 -13.24
N ARG A 91 -15.73 8.30 -14.12
CA ARG A 91 -15.53 8.24 -15.57
C ARG A 91 -14.44 7.24 -16.01
N GLY A 92 -14.49 6.05 -15.42
CA GLY A 92 -13.47 5.01 -15.67
C GLY A 92 -12.12 5.41 -15.09
N SER A 93 -11.09 5.42 -15.92
CA SER A 93 -9.71 5.75 -15.51
C SER A 93 -9.39 7.24 -15.44
N MET A 94 -10.33 8.13 -15.75
CA MET A 94 -10.04 9.57 -15.78
C MET A 94 -9.81 10.19 -14.40
N THR A 95 -10.59 9.78 -13.41
CA THR A 95 -10.53 10.36 -12.07
C THR A 95 -10.04 9.31 -11.07
N PRO A 96 -8.85 9.47 -10.51
CA PRO A 96 -8.34 8.53 -9.53
C PRO A 96 -9.16 8.60 -8.23
N PHE A 97 -9.24 7.46 -7.54
CA PHE A 97 -9.86 7.36 -6.24
C PHE A 97 -9.09 6.42 -5.33
N PHE A 98 -9.33 6.53 -4.04
CA PHE A 98 -8.70 5.70 -3.04
C PHE A 98 -9.49 4.42 -2.80
N VAL A 99 -8.77 3.36 -2.50
CA VAL A 99 -9.35 2.09 -2.08
C VAL A 99 -8.72 1.69 -0.75
N SER A 100 -9.55 1.37 0.23
CA SER A 100 -9.08 0.81 1.50
C SER A 100 -9.10 -0.71 1.39
N LEU A 101 -7.96 -1.33 1.64
CA LEU A 101 -7.80 -2.78 1.64
C LEU A 101 -7.73 -3.28 3.09
N PRO A 102 -8.78 -3.93 3.62
CA PRO A 102 -8.86 -4.29 5.04
C PRO A 102 -7.68 -5.15 5.52
N GLN A 103 -7.21 -6.06 4.67
CA GLN A 103 -6.09 -6.95 4.99
C GLN A 103 -4.73 -6.24 5.09
N TYR A 104 -4.61 -5.02 4.58
CA TYR A 104 -3.38 -4.22 4.59
C TYR A 104 -3.51 -2.95 5.43
N LYS A 105 -4.56 -2.83 6.22
CA LYS A 105 -4.84 -1.65 7.05
C LYS A 105 -3.82 -1.46 8.17
N ALA A 106 -3.28 -2.56 8.69
CA ALA A 106 -2.30 -2.56 9.75
C ALA A 106 -1.22 -3.62 9.48
N PRO A 107 0.00 -3.44 10.02
CA PRO A 107 1.03 -4.47 9.99
C PRO A 107 0.55 -5.77 10.64
N GLN A 108 1.09 -6.90 10.17
CA GLN A 108 0.76 -8.23 10.71
C GLN A 108 1.18 -8.42 12.16
N ASP A 109 2.24 -7.74 12.59
CA ASP A 109 2.69 -7.75 13.98
C ASP A 109 1.93 -6.66 14.76
N THR A 110 1.10 -7.06 15.72
CA THR A 110 0.27 -6.14 16.51
C THR A 110 1.07 -5.20 17.38
N THR A 111 2.23 -5.63 17.88
CA THR A 111 3.13 -4.79 18.67
C THR A 111 3.78 -3.73 17.78
N PHE A 112 4.21 -4.13 16.59
CA PHE A 112 4.72 -3.19 15.59
C PHE A 112 3.63 -2.23 15.11
N ALA A 113 2.41 -2.72 14.89
CA ALA A 113 1.28 -1.88 14.52
C ALA A 113 1.00 -0.79 15.57
N THR A 114 1.05 -1.13 16.85
CA THR A 114 0.89 -0.17 17.96
C THR A 114 2.01 0.88 17.95
N PHE A 115 3.24 0.45 17.70
CA PHE A 115 4.38 1.37 17.64
C PHE A 115 4.25 2.36 16.48
N VAL A 116 3.97 1.89 15.27
CA VAL A 116 3.88 2.77 14.08
C VAL A 116 2.63 3.63 14.04
N ALA A 117 1.61 3.33 14.84
CA ALA A 117 0.44 4.19 14.97
C ALA A 117 0.77 5.59 15.50
N SER A 118 1.85 5.72 16.27
CA SER A 118 2.29 6.98 16.90
C SER A 118 3.69 7.42 16.46
N ASN A 119 4.41 6.61 15.70
CA ASN A 119 5.80 6.85 15.34
C ASN A 119 6.02 6.63 13.84
N THR A 120 6.76 7.53 13.22
CA THR A 120 7.15 7.42 11.81
C THR A 120 8.63 7.11 11.72
N PHE A 121 8.97 6.04 11.02
CA PHE A 121 10.37 5.74 10.70
C PHE A 121 10.92 6.74 9.70
N THR A 122 12.17 7.11 9.91
CA THR A 122 12.93 7.90 8.96
C THR A 122 13.92 7.02 8.22
N ASN A 123 14.21 7.37 6.98
CA ASN A 123 15.27 6.73 6.23
C ASN A 123 16.62 7.28 6.66
N SER A 124 17.54 6.41 7.04
CA SER A 124 18.88 6.80 7.45
C SER A 124 19.82 7.09 6.26
N VAL A 125 19.44 6.66 5.06
CA VAL A 125 20.23 6.81 3.84
C VAL A 125 19.29 7.22 2.71
N THR A 126 19.68 8.21 1.93
CA THR A 126 18.93 8.60 0.72
C THR A 126 18.80 7.38 -0.20
N GLY A 127 17.57 6.90 -0.38
CA GLY A 127 17.30 5.81 -1.30
C GLY A 127 17.54 6.26 -2.75
N ALA A 128 18.49 5.65 -3.43
CA ALA A 128 18.67 5.90 -4.85
C ALA A 128 17.57 5.21 -5.66
N ALA A 129 17.18 5.81 -6.79
CA ALA A 129 16.24 5.18 -7.72
C ALA A 129 16.74 3.79 -8.13
N GLY A 130 15.83 2.83 -8.14
CA GLY A 130 16.13 1.43 -8.44
C GLY A 130 16.58 0.58 -7.26
N THR A 131 16.71 1.14 -6.04
CA THR A 131 17.02 0.34 -4.85
C THR A 131 15.83 -0.48 -4.40
N THR A 132 16.10 -1.68 -3.88
CA THR A 132 15.12 -2.65 -3.37
C THR A 132 15.24 -2.86 -1.87
N ASN A 133 16.08 -2.09 -1.20
CA ASN A 133 16.26 -2.13 0.24
C ASN A 133 16.39 -0.73 0.83
N LEU A 134 15.99 -0.57 2.07
CA LEU A 134 16.02 0.69 2.79
C LEU A 134 16.34 0.46 4.25
N LEU A 135 17.31 1.19 4.78
CA LEU A 135 17.58 1.22 6.21
C LEU A 135 16.70 2.30 6.85
N ILE A 136 15.72 1.86 7.62
CA ILE A 136 14.82 2.74 8.36
C ILE A 136 15.18 2.73 9.84
N SER A 137 15.04 3.86 10.52
CA SER A 137 15.33 4.00 11.93
C SER A 137 14.36 4.93 12.63
N HIS A 138 14.22 4.71 13.94
CA HIS A 138 13.49 5.60 14.84
C HIS A 138 14.14 5.56 16.22
N SER A 139 14.39 6.70 16.84
CA SER A 139 15.13 6.80 18.11
C SER A 139 14.52 5.98 19.26
N SER A 140 13.20 5.85 19.29
CA SER A 140 12.47 5.07 20.30
C SER A 140 12.21 3.62 19.91
N TYR A 141 12.68 3.17 18.73
CA TYR A 141 12.48 1.79 18.31
C TYR A 141 13.46 0.85 19.01
N SER A 142 12.96 -0.31 19.38
CA SER A 142 13.74 -1.45 19.88
C SER A 142 13.10 -2.75 19.43
N SER A 143 13.80 -3.86 19.56
CA SER A 143 13.28 -5.18 19.19
C SER A 143 12.00 -5.59 19.95
N SER A 144 11.74 -5.01 21.11
CA SER A 144 10.51 -5.23 21.88
C SER A 144 9.27 -4.57 21.26
N ASN A 145 9.45 -3.63 20.34
CA ASN A 145 8.34 -2.98 19.63
C ASN A 145 7.79 -3.80 18.45
N GLY A 146 8.19 -5.06 18.33
CA GLY A 146 7.82 -5.91 17.20
C GLY A 146 8.60 -5.58 15.93
N VAL A 147 8.28 -6.26 14.83
CA VAL A 147 9.00 -6.14 13.55
C VAL A 147 8.00 -6.18 12.41
N VAL A 148 8.22 -5.35 11.40
CA VAL A 148 7.48 -5.47 10.13
C VAL A 148 7.71 -6.85 9.52
N LYS A 149 6.67 -7.46 8.95
CA LYS A 149 6.75 -8.82 8.39
C LYS A 149 6.70 -8.80 6.87
N PRO A 150 7.30 -9.81 6.21
CA PRO A 150 7.11 -10.00 4.78
C PRO A 150 5.61 -10.06 4.43
N GLY A 151 5.23 -9.34 3.38
CA GLY A 151 3.84 -9.18 2.98
C GLY A 151 3.19 -7.89 3.48
N ASP A 152 3.72 -7.23 4.51
CA ASP A 152 3.26 -5.91 4.90
C ASP A 152 3.51 -4.90 3.78
N VAL A 153 2.65 -3.89 3.70
CA VAL A 153 2.77 -2.82 2.71
C VAL A 153 3.04 -1.48 3.38
N PHE A 154 3.79 -0.64 2.70
CA PHE A 154 4.10 0.70 3.19
C PHE A 154 4.21 1.70 2.04
N THR A 155 4.16 2.97 2.37
CA THR A 155 4.42 4.08 1.47
C THR A 155 5.59 4.90 1.98
N ILE A 156 6.28 5.54 1.07
CA ILE A 156 7.37 6.47 1.40
C ILE A 156 6.87 7.88 1.15
N THR A 157 7.01 8.74 2.12
CA THR A 157 6.78 10.17 1.94
C THR A 157 8.08 10.82 1.50
N ASP A 158 8.08 11.39 0.33
CA ASP A 158 9.20 12.18 -0.19
C ASP A 158 8.91 13.66 0.06
N ASN A 159 9.79 14.31 0.81
CA ASN A 159 9.66 15.74 1.10
C ASN A 159 9.93 16.63 -0.13
N THR A 160 10.59 16.08 -1.14
CA THR A 160 10.93 16.79 -2.38
C THR A 160 9.85 16.61 -3.44
N ASN A 161 9.16 15.45 -3.43
CA ASN A 161 8.14 15.13 -4.42
C ASN A 161 6.84 14.65 -3.73
N SER A 162 5.94 15.57 -3.49
CA SER A 162 4.64 15.30 -2.88
C SER A 162 3.74 14.35 -3.69
N ASN A 163 4.06 14.14 -4.97
CA ASN A 163 3.33 13.24 -5.86
C ASN A 163 3.77 11.77 -5.73
N HIS A 164 4.79 11.48 -4.94
CA HIS A 164 5.23 10.12 -4.69
C HIS A 164 4.18 9.37 -3.84
N LYS A 165 3.38 8.53 -4.48
CA LYS A 165 2.27 7.76 -3.87
C LYS A 165 2.40 6.26 -4.10
N LYS A 166 3.61 5.80 -4.43
CA LYS A 166 3.86 4.38 -4.72
C LYS A 166 3.74 3.55 -3.45
N VAL A 167 3.13 2.38 -3.58
CA VAL A 167 3.01 1.38 -2.52
C VAL A 167 4.08 0.32 -2.72
N TYR A 168 4.75 -0.03 -1.65
CA TYR A 168 5.82 -1.03 -1.60
C TYR A 168 5.40 -2.18 -0.71
N GLN A 169 5.72 -3.40 -1.10
CA GLN A 169 5.51 -4.58 -0.28
C GLN A 169 6.83 -5.08 0.28
N VAL A 170 6.86 -5.33 1.57
CA VAL A 170 8.02 -5.90 2.25
C VAL A 170 8.20 -7.35 1.80
N THR A 171 9.39 -7.68 1.32
CA THR A 171 9.76 -9.04 0.92
C THR A 171 10.63 -9.73 1.96
N ARG A 172 11.45 -8.96 2.68
CA ARG A 172 12.34 -9.44 3.72
C ARG A 172 12.68 -8.32 4.69
N VAL A 173 12.98 -8.69 5.93
CA VAL A 173 13.43 -7.76 6.97
C VAL A 173 14.68 -8.32 7.64
N GLU A 174 15.62 -7.44 7.93
CA GLU A 174 16.80 -7.75 8.73
C GLU A 174 16.86 -6.81 9.93
N LYS A 175 17.10 -7.36 11.09
CA LYS A 175 17.27 -6.62 12.37
C LYS A 175 18.67 -6.84 12.92
N THR A 176 18.98 -6.19 14.03
CA THR A 176 20.25 -6.37 14.73
C THR A 176 20.56 -7.86 14.95
N GLY A 177 21.73 -8.28 14.51
CA GLY A 177 22.22 -9.66 14.67
C GLY A 177 21.76 -10.64 13.60
N GLU A 178 20.86 -10.27 12.68
CA GLU A 178 20.33 -11.17 11.64
C GLU A 178 20.85 -10.89 10.22
N ARG A 179 21.76 -9.97 10.05
CA ARG A 179 22.27 -9.60 8.73
C ARG A 179 23.10 -10.73 8.11
N LEU A 180 22.63 -11.24 6.96
CA LEU A 180 23.28 -12.37 6.25
C LEU A 180 24.53 -11.98 5.47
N SER A 181 24.69 -10.73 5.09
CA SER A 181 25.84 -10.26 4.36
C SER A 181 26.11 -8.80 4.64
N GLY A 182 27.33 -8.49 4.91
CA GLY A 182 27.75 -7.12 4.94
C GLY A 182 28.47 -6.72 6.21
N THR A 183 29.20 -5.66 6.08
CA THR A 183 30.21 -5.17 6.95
C THR A 183 29.73 -4.32 8.11
N SER A 184 28.46 -3.91 8.10
CA SER A 184 27.93 -3.00 9.15
C SER A 184 26.79 -3.65 9.91
N ALA A 185 26.91 -3.69 11.22
CA ALA A 185 25.83 -4.13 12.09
C ALA A 185 24.66 -3.14 12.03
N ILE A 186 23.43 -3.67 11.92
CA ILE A 186 22.22 -2.86 12.02
C ILE A 186 22.06 -2.42 13.45
N ALA A 187 21.88 -1.13 13.70
CA ALA A 187 21.64 -0.59 15.02
C ALA A 187 20.35 -1.17 15.64
N SER A 188 20.28 -1.26 16.96
CA SER A 188 19.08 -1.76 17.65
C SER A 188 17.83 -0.90 17.42
N THR A 189 18.01 0.34 16.99
CA THR A 189 16.96 1.32 16.67
C THR A 189 16.59 1.33 15.18
N ALA A 190 17.13 0.39 14.38
CA ALA A 190 16.97 0.37 12.94
C ALA A 190 16.52 -1.00 12.43
N LEU A 191 15.91 -0.99 11.24
CA LEU A 191 15.55 -2.16 10.46
C LEU A 191 16.03 -1.97 9.03
N LEU A 192 16.57 -3.02 8.43
CA LEU A 192 16.81 -3.06 6.99
C LEU A 192 15.65 -3.82 6.35
N ILE A 193 14.83 -3.11 5.60
CA ILE A 193 13.70 -3.68 4.87
C ILE A 193 14.07 -3.88 3.41
N HIS A 194 13.73 -5.04 2.87
CA HIS A 194 13.79 -5.33 1.45
C HIS A 194 12.36 -5.31 0.92
N PHE A 195 12.16 -4.74 -0.23
CA PHE A 195 10.82 -4.50 -0.77
C PHE A 195 10.78 -4.57 -2.29
N ASN A 196 9.59 -4.66 -2.79
CA ASN A 196 9.28 -4.61 -4.21
C ASN A 196 7.99 -3.78 -4.41
N PRO A 197 7.86 -3.00 -5.46
CA PRO A 197 8.82 -2.72 -6.54
C PRO A 197 10.01 -1.85 -6.08
N PRO A 198 11.08 -1.71 -6.89
CA PRO A 198 12.19 -0.81 -6.59
C PRO A 198 11.75 0.66 -6.50
N LEU A 199 12.54 1.47 -5.78
CA LEU A 199 12.32 2.92 -5.63
C LEU A 199 12.32 3.65 -6.98
#